data_55fb491683d2708d3b2bf9767d128f4f
#
_entry.id   55fb491683d2708d3b2bf9767d128f4f
#
_cell.length_a   1.000
_cell.length_b   1.000
_cell.length_c   1.000
_cell.angle_alpha   90.00
_cell.angle_beta   90.00
_cell.angle_gamma   90.00
#
_symmetry.space_group_name_H-M   'P 1'
#
loop_
_entity.id
_entity.type
_entity.pdbx_description
1 polymer ?
#
loop_
_entity_poly.entity_id
_entity_poly.type
_entity_poly.pdbx_seq_one_letter_code
_entity_poly.pdbx_strand_id
1 'polypeptide(L)'
;MPARPRLLLVVIVAVAAAVGVAVSLWRPPAPPDLAWAPYHDDYHTKIDLARLEHELPLSPATLARVTPASLKALDQEQLNQLYARLTAGPIPDGPFGGDLFFPKGASGDVRLSEVVGGVKGLFLGVGSIKAEVLARALWKGKVFYRDARVLRNRIDDLAVLKPILGDTGDIKKLTFEGATTWLLFPAKLYCGQSLLDGRRESTIIDYALTDDIEGYREKPDFLAGRRGLDVRDEIRMIRPGFYLGRAYMHRGFILNFTLYNAEIAKRDGPAFARSGKVAEDCWAGTQRVANLPD
;
A
#
# COMPACT_ATOMS: atom_id res chain seq x y z
N MET A 1 -54.86 12.94 12.69
CA MET A 1 -55.19 11.70 11.98
C MET A 1 -54.02 10.75 12.16
N PRO A 2 -54.13 9.60 12.83
CA PRO A 2 -53.01 8.67 12.99
C PRO A 2 -52.75 7.96 11.65
N ALA A 3 -51.48 8.03 11.19
CA ALA A 3 -51.03 7.32 9.99
C ALA A 3 -51.27 5.81 10.16
N ARG A 4 -51.88 5.20 9.14
CA ARG A 4 -52.31 3.81 9.16
C ARG A 4 -51.08 2.88 9.25
N PRO A 5 -50.90 2.10 10.31
CA PRO A 5 -49.72 1.23 10.51
C PRO A 5 -49.53 0.20 9.40
N ARG A 6 -50.60 -0.14 8.67
CA ARG A 6 -50.58 -1.06 7.53
C ARG A 6 -49.80 -0.51 6.33
N LEU A 7 -49.85 0.82 6.08
CA LEU A 7 -49.14 1.42 4.94
C LEU A 7 -47.62 1.44 5.22
N LEU A 8 -47.24 1.71 6.46
CA LEU A 8 -45.82 1.68 6.86
C LEU A 8 -45.20 0.29 6.74
N LEU A 9 -45.93 -0.75 7.11
CA LEU A 9 -45.49 -2.14 7.00
C LEU A 9 -45.28 -2.56 5.54
N VAL A 10 -46.19 -2.19 4.65
CA VAL A 10 -46.09 -2.49 3.21
C VAL A 10 -44.87 -1.79 2.59
N VAL A 11 -44.60 -0.55 2.95
CA VAL A 11 -43.42 0.18 2.46
C VAL A 11 -42.13 -0.47 2.96
N ILE A 12 -42.05 -0.87 4.22
CA ILE A 12 -40.87 -1.53 4.78
C ILE A 12 -40.61 -2.87 4.07
N VAL A 13 -41.65 -3.66 3.84
CA VAL A 13 -41.51 -4.95 3.15
C VAL A 13 -41.10 -4.75 1.68
N ALA A 14 -41.64 -3.76 0.99
CA ALA A 14 -41.28 -3.45 -0.40
C ALA A 14 -39.82 -2.97 -0.50
N VAL A 15 -39.35 -2.13 0.43
CA VAL A 15 -37.96 -1.67 0.48
C VAL A 15 -37.00 -2.82 0.81
N ALA A 16 -37.36 -3.69 1.77
CA ALA A 16 -36.55 -4.86 2.10
C ALA A 16 -36.46 -5.85 0.92
N ALA A 17 -37.56 -6.06 0.20
CA ALA A 17 -37.55 -6.88 -1.01
C ALA A 17 -36.71 -6.27 -2.14
N ALA A 18 -36.81 -4.96 -2.36
CA ALA A 18 -36.01 -4.25 -3.37
C ALA A 18 -34.52 -4.29 -3.04
N VAL A 19 -34.13 -4.11 -1.76
CA VAL A 19 -32.77 -4.23 -1.29
C VAL A 19 -32.28 -5.68 -1.44
N GLY A 20 -33.09 -6.67 -1.08
CA GLY A 20 -32.77 -8.09 -1.24
C GLY A 20 -32.53 -8.47 -2.71
N VAL A 21 -33.35 -7.97 -3.63
CA VAL A 21 -33.17 -8.16 -5.08
C VAL A 21 -31.91 -7.44 -5.57
N ALA A 22 -31.67 -6.19 -5.14
CA ALA A 22 -30.48 -5.46 -5.53
C ALA A 22 -29.20 -6.14 -5.04
N VAL A 23 -29.18 -6.68 -3.82
CA VAL A 23 -28.05 -7.44 -3.27
C VAL A 23 -27.85 -8.77 -3.99
N SER A 24 -28.93 -9.47 -4.36
CA SER A 24 -28.83 -10.73 -5.10
C SER A 24 -28.43 -10.56 -6.57
N LEU A 25 -28.69 -9.40 -7.16
CA LEU A 25 -28.27 -9.05 -8.52
C LEU A 25 -26.87 -8.42 -8.56
N TRP A 26 -26.35 -7.97 -7.41
CA TRP A 26 -25.02 -7.41 -7.34
C TRP A 26 -23.98 -8.54 -7.42
N ARG A 27 -23.43 -8.73 -8.62
CA ARG A 27 -22.28 -9.59 -8.80
C ARG A 27 -21.02 -8.74 -8.60
N PRO A 28 -20.14 -9.09 -7.65
CA PRO A 28 -18.86 -8.43 -7.56
C PRO A 28 -18.14 -8.54 -8.93
N PRO A 29 -17.42 -7.50 -9.35
CA PRO A 29 -16.67 -7.57 -10.60
C PRO A 29 -15.78 -8.80 -10.60
N ALA A 30 -15.71 -9.49 -11.72
CA ALA A 30 -14.86 -10.66 -11.87
C ALA A 30 -13.41 -10.30 -11.47
N PRO A 31 -12.71 -11.16 -10.71
CA PRO A 31 -11.34 -10.91 -10.36
C PRO A 31 -10.49 -10.69 -11.63
N PRO A 32 -9.43 -9.88 -11.56
CA PRO A 32 -8.56 -9.69 -12.71
C PRO A 32 -7.93 -11.02 -13.09
N ASP A 33 -7.87 -11.28 -14.39
CA ASP A 33 -7.20 -12.44 -14.95
C ASP A 33 -5.68 -12.18 -14.92
N LEU A 34 -5.06 -12.60 -13.81
CA LEU A 34 -3.63 -12.49 -13.57
C LEU A 34 -3.00 -13.87 -13.74
N ALA A 35 -2.15 -14.02 -14.75
CA ALA A 35 -1.38 -15.23 -14.95
C ALA A 35 -0.17 -15.26 -14.01
N TRP A 36 0.10 -16.44 -13.44
CA TRP A 36 1.19 -16.70 -12.51
C TRP A 36 2.11 -17.79 -13.06
N ALA A 37 3.41 -17.61 -12.90
CA ALA A 37 4.33 -18.71 -13.10
C ALA A 37 4.22 -19.68 -11.92
N PRO A 38 4.40 -21.01 -12.17
CA PRO A 38 4.47 -21.99 -11.10
C PRO A 38 5.57 -21.66 -10.10
N TYR A 39 5.31 -21.88 -8.83
CA TYR A 39 6.26 -21.67 -7.75
C TYR A 39 6.04 -22.69 -6.65
N HIS A 40 7.12 -22.99 -5.95
CA HIS A 40 7.14 -23.83 -4.76
C HIS A 40 7.95 -23.13 -3.66
N ASP A 41 7.87 -23.60 -2.44
CA ASP A 41 8.62 -23.04 -1.30
C ASP A 41 10.15 -23.25 -1.45
N ASP A 42 10.56 -24.20 -2.26
CA ASP A 42 11.96 -24.44 -2.54
C ASP A 42 12.57 -23.30 -3.37
N TYR A 43 13.69 -22.76 -2.88
CA TYR A 43 14.43 -21.67 -3.54
C TYR A 43 14.80 -22.00 -5.00
N HIS A 44 15.17 -23.25 -5.30
CA HIS A 44 15.57 -23.68 -6.65
C HIS A 44 14.42 -23.66 -7.67
N THR A 45 13.18 -23.63 -7.19
CA THR A 45 12.00 -23.60 -8.06
C THR A 45 11.44 -22.19 -8.27
N LYS A 46 12.04 -21.18 -7.64
CA LYS A 46 11.60 -19.79 -7.80
C LYS A 46 11.92 -19.29 -9.20
N ILE A 47 10.92 -18.64 -9.78
CA ILE A 47 11.03 -18.12 -11.14
C ILE A 47 12.04 -16.98 -11.22
N ASP A 48 12.75 -16.94 -12.34
CA ASP A 48 13.46 -15.73 -12.75
C ASP A 48 12.45 -14.62 -13.11
N LEU A 49 12.47 -13.55 -12.34
CA LEU A 49 11.57 -12.40 -12.51
C LEU A 49 11.76 -11.72 -13.87
N ALA A 50 12.93 -11.84 -14.51
CA ALA A 50 13.16 -11.32 -15.85
C ALA A 50 12.36 -12.12 -16.91
N ARG A 51 12.34 -13.44 -16.80
CA ARG A 51 11.54 -14.30 -17.67
C ARG A 51 10.05 -14.05 -17.50
N LEU A 52 9.60 -13.92 -16.24
CA LEU A 52 8.21 -13.70 -15.89
C LEU A 52 7.60 -12.50 -16.63
N GLU A 53 8.33 -11.41 -16.75
CA GLU A 53 7.87 -10.20 -17.42
C GLU A 53 7.59 -10.43 -18.92
N HIS A 54 8.43 -11.23 -19.57
CA HIS A 54 8.31 -11.55 -21.00
C HIS A 54 7.28 -12.64 -21.27
N GLU A 55 7.23 -13.66 -20.42
CA GLU A 55 6.35 -14.82 -20.62
C GLU A 55 4.91 -14.54 -20.19
N LEU A 56 4.73 -13.73 -19.15
CA LEU A 56 3.42 -13.42 -18.56
C LEU A 56 3.24 -11.89 -18.37
N PRO A 57 3.27 -11.10 -19.44
CA PRO A 57 3.15 -9.65 -19.35
C PRO A 57 1.79 -9.22 -18.78
N LEU A 58 1.75 -8.10 -18.08
CA LEU A 58 0.52 -7.51 -17.56
C LEU A 58 -0.04 -6.50 -18.55
N SER A 59 -1.29 -6.68 -18.96
CA SER A 59 -1.96 -5.69 -19.79
C SER A 59 -2.51 -4.51 -18.95
N PRO A 60 -2.56 -3.29 -19.51
CA PRO A 60 -3.21 -2.16 -18.85
C PRO A 60 -4.66 -2.42 -18.46
N ALA A 61 -5.41 -3.16 -19.32
CA ALA A 61 -6.78 -3.54 -19.08
C ALA A 61 -6.91 -4.51 -17.89
N THR A 62 -5.95 -5.43 -17.71
CA THR A 62 -5.89 -6.30 -16.54
C THR A 62 -5.58 -5.50 -15.28
N LEU A 63 -4.58 -4.62 -15.33
CA LEU A 63 -4.21 -3.76 -14.20
C LEU A 63 -5.32 -2.80 -13.79
N ALA A 64 -6.12 -2.31 -14.75
CA ALA A 64 -7.27 -1.45 -14.47
C ALA A 64 -8.35 -2.13 -13.61
N ARG A 65 -8.43 -3.47 -13.63
CA ARG A 65 -9.38 -4.26 -12.84
C ARG A 65 -8.86 -4.67 -11.46
N VAL A 66 -7.56 -4.50 -11.19
CA VAL A 66 -6.99 -4.82 -9.87
C VAL A 66 -7.56 -3.88 -8.81
N THR A 67 -7.98 -4.44 -7.69
CA THR A 67 -8.54 -3.73 -6.54
C THR A 67 -7.75 -4.06 -5.27
N PRO A 68 -7.83 -3.25 -4.20
CA PRO A 68 -7.24 -3.60 -2.92
C PRO A 68 -7.73 -4.97 -2.39
N ALA A 69 -9.01 -5.30 -2.62
CA ALA A 69 -9.59 -6.58 -2.20
C ALA A 69 -8.98 -7.76 -2.97
N SER A 70 -8.78 -7.63 -4.30
CA SER A 70 -8.16 -8.69 -5.11
C SER A 70 -6.70 -8.94 -4.71
N LEU A 71 -5.97 -7.90 -4.31
CA LEU A 71 -4.58 -8.05 -3.82
C LEU A 71 -4.50 -8.82 -2.50
N LYS A 72 -5.43 -8.57 -1.58
CA LYS A 72 -5.46 -9.28 -0.29
C LYS A 72 -5.76 -10.78 -0.42
N ALA A 73 -6.36 -11.19 -1.52
CA ALA A 73 -6.62 -12.60 -1.81
C ALA A 73 -5.37 -13.36 -2.28
N LEU A 74 -4.35 -12.66 -2.77
CA LEU A 74 -3.11 -13.23 -3.28
C LEU A 74 -2.20 -13.70 -2.13
N ASP A 75 -1.43 -14.74 -2.40
CA ASP A 75 -0.33 -15.13 -1.52
C ASP A 75 0.92 -14.25 -1.76
N GLN A 76 1.97 -14.45 -0.95
CA GLN A 76 3.14 -13.61 -1.01
C GLN A 76 3.93 -13.75 -2.30
N GLU A 77 3.98 -14.97 -2.88
CA GLU A 77 4.70 -15.18 -4.13
C GLU A 77 3.96 -14.54 -5.31
N GLN A 78 2.64 -14.64 -5.35
CA GLN A 78 1.81 -13.94 -6.33
C GLN A 78 2.00 -12.42 -6.25
N LEU A 79 2.06 -11.87 -5.03
CA LEU A 79 2.35 -10.45 -4.82
C LEU A 79 3.76 -10.07 -5.28
N ASN A 80 4.76 -10.93 -5.05
CA ASN A 80 6.12 -10.74 -5.54
C ASN A 80 6.16 -10.73 -7.07
N GLN A 81 5.50 -11.69 -7.71
CA GLN A 81 5.41 -11.78 -9.16
C GLN A 81 4.65 -10.59 -9.77
N LEU A 82 3.59 -10.12 -9.13
CA LEU A 82 2.89 -8.91 -9.55
C LEU A 82 3.81 -7.70 -9.44
N TYR A 83 4.41 -7.48 -8.25
CA TYR A 83 5.26 -6.33 -7.99
C TYR A 83 6.45 -6.25 -8.96
N ALA A 84 7.09 -7.37 -9.27
CA ALA A 84 8.21 -7.44 -10.19
C ALA A 84 7.87 -7.02 -11.63
N ARG A 85 6.59 -7.15 -12.03
CA ARG A 85 6.08 -6.74 -13.36
C ARG A 85 5.55 -5.31 -13.42
N LEU A 86 5.51 -4.58 -12.28
CA LEU A 86 5.09 -3.19 -12.23
C LEU A 86 6.29 -2.26 -12.40
N THR A 87 6.03 -1.04 -12.85
CA THR A 87 6.99 0.08 -12.84
C THR A 87 6.68 1.04 -11.69
N ALA A 88 7.60 1.95 -11.38
CA ALA A 88 7.37 2.95 -10.33
C ALA A 88 6.18 3.86 -10.67
N GLY A 89 5.99 4.16 -11.96
CA GLY A 89 5.07 5.20 -12.39
C GLY A 89 5.53 6.59 -11.92
N PRO A 90 4.62 7.57 -11.92
CA PRO A 90 4.91 8.86 -11.35
C PRO A 90 5.01 8.77 -9.83
N ILE A 91 5.95 9.51 -9.24
CA ILE A 91 5.97 9.71 -7.79
C ILE A 91 4.62 10.33 -7.38
N PRO A 92 3.91 9.73 -6.40
CA PRO A 92 2.61 10.23 -5.99
C PRO A 92 2.66 11.69 -5.52
N ASP A 93 1.53 12.40 -5.64
CA ASP A 93 1.35 13.71 -5.05
C ASP A 93 0.00 13.82 -4.36
N GLY A 94 -0.05 14.51 -3.21
CA GLY A 94 -1.25 14.64 -2.40
C GLY A 94 -1.55 13.43 -1.50
N PRO A 95 -2.78 13.38 -0.93
CA PRO A 95 -3.18 12.36 0.02
C PRO A 95 -3.58 11.04 -0.66
N PHE A 96 -3.23 9.93 -0.01
CA PHE A 96 -3.65 8.58 -0.39
C PHE A 96 -4.18 7.86 0.85
N GLY A 97 -5.30 7.16 0.68
CA GLY A 97 -5.77 6.16 1.63
C GLY A 97 -4.86 4.93 1.59
N GLY A 98 -4.62 4.33 2.74
CA GLY A 98 -3.73 3.18 2.87
C GLY A 98 -4.39 1.99 3.55
N ASP A 99 -3.98 0.80 3.15
CA ASP A 99 -4.40 -0.45 3.77
C ASP A 99 -3.20 -1.40 3.85
N LEU A 100 -3.05 -2.07 4.99
CA LEU A 100 -1.95 -2.98 5.28
C LEU A 100 -2.42 -4.43 5.14
N PHE A 101 -1.56 -5.30 4.61
CA PHE A 101 -1.80 -6.73 4.64
C PHE A 101 -0.48 -7.50 4.77
N PHE A 102 -0.51 -8.47 5.66
CA PHE A 102 0.65 -9.26 6.02
C PHE A 102 0.75 -10.49 5.12
N PRO A 103 1.96 -10.97 4.86
CA PRO A 103 2.16 -12.17 4.06
C PRO A 103 1.35 -13.34 4.62
N LYS A 104 0.73 -14.12 3.74
CA LYS A 104 0.12 -15.40 4.09
C LYS A 104 1.15 -16.50 3.92
N GLY A 105 1.22 -17.42 4.88
CA GLY A 105 2.13 -18.54 4.87
C GLY A 105 3.14 -18.54 6.02
N ALA A 106 3.80 -19.69 6.25
CA ALA A 106 4.69 -19.92 7.38
C ALA A 106 5.85 -18.93 7.50
N SER A 107 6.41 -18.49 6.38
CA SER A 107 7.50 -17.51 6.38
C SER A 107 7.07 -16.10 6.82
N GLY A 108 5.79 -15.74 6.65
CA GLY A 108 5.25 -14.46 7.09
C GLY A 108 5.08 -14.41 8.61
N ASP A 109 4.55 -15.47 9.19
CA ASP A 109 4.32 -15.56 10.64
C ASP A 109 5.63 -15.59 11.43
N VAL A 110 6.64 -16.30 10.94
CA VAL A 110 7.98 -16.36 11.56
C VAL A 110 8.65 -15.00 11.54
N ARG A 111 8.65 -14.32 10.38
CA ARG A 111 9.27 -12.99 10.25
C ARG A 111 8.60 -11.94 11.12
N LEU A 112 7.29 -11.95 11.19
CA LEU A 112 6.56 -11.01 12.04
C LEU A 112 6.90 -11.24 13.52
N SER A 113 7.00 -12.50 13.96
CA SER A 113 7.38 -12.85 15.34
C SER A 113 8.83 -12.45 15.66
N GLU A 114 9.75 -12.57 14.72
CA GLU A 114 11.14 -12.14 14.87
C GLU A 114 11.25 -10.62 15.01
N VAL A 115 10.56 -9.87 14.15
CA VAL A 115 10.58 -8.40 14.17
C VAL A 115 9.85 -7.85 15.39
N VAL A 116 8.68 -8.37 15.71
CA VAL A 116 7.92 -7.99 16.91
C VAL A 116 8.63 -8.44 18.17
N GLY A 117 9.34 -9.58 18.13
CA GLY A 117 10.19 -10.06 19.22
C GLY A 117 11.33 -9.07 19.56
N GLY A 118 11.92 -8.42 18.54
CA GLY A 118 12.93 -7.37 18.72
C GLY A 118 12.38 -6.05 19.28
N VAL A 119 11.08 -5.81 19.13
CA VAL A 119 10.37 -4.58 19.57
C VAL A 119 9.59 -4.79 20.87
N LYS A 120 9.85 -5.86 21.62
CA LYS A 120 9.18 -6.19 22.89
C LYS A 120 9.06 -5.02 23.88
N GLY A 121 9.98 -4.07 23.84
CA GLY A 121 9.94 -2.89 24.71
C GLY A 121 8.88 -1.85 24.35
N LEU A 122 8.44 -1.79 23.10
CA LEU A 122 7.51 -0.77 22.61
C LEU A 122 6.03 -1.17 22.71
N PHE A 123 5.73 -2.48 22.62
CA PHE A 123 4.37 -3.01 22.56
C PHE A 123 3.94 -3.79 23.82
N LEU A 124 4.78 -3.87 24.85
CA LEU A 124 4.49 -4.59 26.09
C LEU A 124 3.38 -3.98 26.98
N GLY A 125 2.81 -2.84 26.59
CA GLY A 125 1.66 -2.25 27.28
C GLY A 125 0.29 -2.64 26.72
N VAL A 126 0.25 -3.31 25.57
CA VAL A 126 -0.99 -3.63 24.86
C VAL A 126 -1.14 -5.15 24.84
N GLY A 127 -1.81 -5.70 25.86
CA GLY A 127 -2.03 -7.13 25.97
C GLY A 127 -2.65 -7.72 24.70
N SER A 128 -2.14 -8.84 24.25
CA SER A 128 -2.64 -9.79 23.23
C SER A 128 -3.27 -9.25 21.92
N ILE A 129 -3.23 -7.97 21.64
CA ILE A 129 -3.63 -7.43 20.33
C ILE A 129 -2.50 -7.74 19.36
N LYS A 130 -2.81 -8.50 18.31
CA LYS A 130 -1.85 -8.80 17.23
C LYS A 130 -1.34 -7.48 16.68
N ALA A 131 -0.03 -7.34 16.51
CA ALA A 131 0.62 -6.13 15.96
C ALA A 131 -0.01 -5.66 14.63
N GLU A 132 -0.54 -6.61 13.85
CA GLU A 132 -1.31 -6.35 12.64
C GLU A 132 -2.57 -5.52 12.87
N VAL A 133 -3.38 -5.88 13.89
CA VAL A 133 -4.62 -5.16 14.21
C VAL A 133 -4.30 -3.73 14.63
N LEU A 134 -3.25 -3.58 15.45
CA LEU A 134 -2.79 -2.28 15.90
C LEU A 134 -2.27 -1.42 14.73
N ALA A 135 -1.43 -1.98 13.87
CA ALA A 135 -0.91 -1.27 12.71
C ALA A 135 -2.03 -0.82 11.76
N ARG A 136 -3.02 -1.68 11.50
CA ARG A 136 -4.20 -1.34 10.67
C ARG A 136 -5.09 -0.29 11.32
N ALA A 137 -5.25 -0.31 12.64
CA ALA A 137 -6.03 0.70 13.34
C ALA A 137 -5.35 2.07 13.30
N LEU A 138 -4.02 2.09 13.39
CA LEU A 138 -3.25 3.31 13.52
C LEU A 138 -2.98 3.99 12.17
N TRP A 139 -2.56 3.24 11.16
CA TRP A 139 -2.10 3.79 9.88
C TRP A 139 -3.24 3.86 8.85
N LYS A 140 -3.45 5.04 8.26
CA LYS A 140 -4.52 5.32 7.28
C LYS A 140 -3.99 5.77 5.91
N GLY A 141 -2.69 5.69 5.69
CA GLY A 141 -2.09 6.05 4.42
C GLY A 141 -1.00 7.11 4.54
N LYS A 142 -0.78 7.82 3.45
CA LYS A 142 0.32 8.77 3.31
C LYS A 142 -0.15 10.04 2.61
N VAL A 143 0.52 11.16 2.88
CA VAL A 143 0.43 12.40 2.10
C VAL A 143 1.77 12.65 1.47
N PHE A 144 1.81 12.74 0.16
CA PHE A 144 3.00 12.99 -0.63
C PHE A 144 3.10 14.47 -0.99
N TYR A 145 4.30 15.00 -0.92
CA TYR A 145 4.70 16.33 -1.37
C TYR A 145 5.79 16.13 -2.41
N ARG A 146 5.36 15.85 -3.66
CA ARG A 146 6.23 15.43 -4.76
C ARG A 146 7.39 16.40 -4.99
N ASP A 147 7.09 17.69 -5.08
CA ASP A 147 8.08 18.71 -5.42
C ASP A 147 9.14 18.85 -4.32
N ALA A 148 8.73 18.70 -3.06
CA ALA A 148 9.64 18.70 -1.92
C ALA A 148 10.36 17.36 -1.71
N ARG A 149 9.98 16.31 -2.44
CA ARG A 149 10.53 14.95 -2.28
C ARG A 149 10.39 14.40 -0.86
N VAL A 150 9.29 14.71 -0.20
CA VAL A 150 8.97 14.22 1.15
C VAL A 150 7.54 13.72 1.23
N LEU A 151 7.25 12.93 2.26
CA LEU A 151 5.89 12.57 2.62
C LEU A 151 5.70 12.59 4.14
N ARG A 152 4.44 12.44 4.58
CA ARG A 152 4.06 12.15 5.97
C ARG A 152 3.05 11.03 6.02
N ASN A 153 3.11 10.22 7.06
CA ASN A 153 2.10 9.19 7.30
C ASN A 153 0.86 9.81 7.94
N ARG A 154 -0.29 9.25 7.58
CA ARG A 154 -1.60 9.58 8.14
C ARG A 154 -1.89 8.62 9.28
N ILE A 155 -2.00 9.16 10.50
CA ILE A 155 -2.21 8.41 11.73
C ILE A 155 -3.59 8.76 12.29
N ASP A 156 -4.40 7.74 12.57
CA ASP A 156 -5.80 7.92 12.99
C ASP A 156 -5.94 8.16 14.50
N ASP A 157 -5.19 7.41 15.29
CA ASP A 157 -5.27 7.48 16.74
C ASP A 157 -3.88 7.68 17.38
N LEU A 158 -3.73 8.79 18.11
CA LEU A 158 -2.51 9.07 18.84
C LEU A 158 -2.42 8.36 20.19
N ALA A 159 -3.51 7.78 20.69
CA ALA A 159 -3.52 7.16 22.01
C ALA A 159 -2.48 6.03 22.12
N VAL A 160 -2.29 5.28 21.03
CA VAL A 160 -1.30 4.20 20.95
C VAL A 160 0.14 4.73 21.04
N LEU A 161 0.38 5.93 20.52
CA LEU A 161 1.69 6.58 20.53
C LEU A 161 1.91 7.41 21.80
N LYS A 162 0.90 7.56 22.68
CA LYS A 162 0.94 8.40 23.87
C LYS A 162 2.19 8.21 24.73
N PRO A 163 2.73 7.00 24.95
CA PRO A 163 3.92 6.82 25.78
C PRO A 163 5.17 7.47 25.20
N ILE A 164 5.19 7.74 23.90
CA ILE A 164 6.34 8.28 23.16
C ILE A 164 6.06 9.63 22.52
N LEU A 165 4.80 10.05 22.48
CA LEU A 165 4.42 11.39 22.08
C LEU A 165 4.81 12.38 23.19
N GLY A 166 5.57 13.41 22.83
CA GLY A 166 5.67 14.62 23.65
C GLY A 166 4.39 15.46 23.55
N ASP A 167 4.54 16.77 23.51
CA ASP A 167 3.43 17.68 23.23
C ASP A 167 2.84 17.41 21.85
N THR A 168 1.52 17.31 21.76
CA THR A 168 0.77 17.03 20.52
C THR A 168 0.16 18.29 19.89
N GLY A 169 0.33 19.46 20.50
CA GLY A 169 -0.34 20.70 20.08
C GLY A 169 -0.06 21.11 18.63
N ASP A 170 1.17 20.91 18.17
CA ASP A 170 1.64 21.37 16.85
C ASP A 170 1.60 20.31 15.76
N ILE A 171 1.05 19.13 16.04
CA ILE A 171 0.98 18.08 15.01
C ILE A 171 -0.04 18.47 13.95
N LYS A 172 0.43 18.64 12.71
CA LYS A 172 -0.43 18.97 11.57
C LYS A 172 -1.47 17.88 11.35
N LYS A 173 -2.67 18.28 10.94
CA LYS A 173 -3.80 17.38 10.63
C LYS A 173 -4.20 17.55 9.18
N LEU A 174 -4.76 16.49 8.61
CA LEU A 174 -5.35 16.48 7.27
C LEU A 174 -6.67 15.75 7.30
N THR A 175 -7.69 16.32 6.65
CA THR A 175 -8.96 15.63 6.35
C THR A 175 -8.93 15.12 4.92
N PHE A 176 -9.13 13.83 4.74
CA PHE A 176 -9.20 13.18 3.44
C PHE A 176 -10.22 12.04 3.50
N GLU A 177 -11.11 11.96 2.50
CA GLU A 177 -12.20 10.97 2.43
C GLU A 177 -13.03 10.90 3.73
N GLY A 178 -13.32 12.07 4.32
CA GLY A 178 -14.14 12.21 5.53
C GLY A 178 -13.42 11.88 6.85
N ALA A 179 -12.17 11.42 6.84
CA ALA A 179 -11.38 11.12 8.02
C ALA A 179 -10.31 12.18 8.28
N THR A 180 -10.28 12.75 9.51
CA THR A 180 -9.22 13.66 9.95
C THR A 180 -8.13 12.86 10.65
N THR A 181 -6.90 12.97 10.18
CA THR A 181 -5.73 12.21 10.65
C THR A 181 -4.58 13.15 10.98
N TRP A 182 -3.68 12.73 11.87
CA TRP A 182 -2.44 13.43 12.19
C TRP A 182 -1.33 13.05 11.22
N LEU A 183 -0.46 14.00 10.89
CA LEU A 183 0.65 13.82 9.97
C LEU A 183 1.95 13.64 10.75
N LEU A 184 2.44 12.40 10.81
CA LEU A 184 3.65 11.98 11.53
C LEU A 184 4.57 11.17 10.63
N PHE A 185 5.73 10.80 11.17
CA PHE A 185 6.72 9.96 10.51
C PHE A 185 7.04 10.46 9.10
N PRO A 186 7.72 11.61 8.98
CA PRO A 186 8.16 12.11 7.69
C PRO A 186 9.14 11.15 7.03
N ALA A 187 9.14 11.09 5.70
CA ALA A 187 10.10 10.31 4.94
C ALA A 187 10.55 11.06 3.68
N LYS A 188 11.74 10.75 3.19
CA LYS A 188 12.28 11.23 1.92
C LYS A 188 11.84 10.33 0.76
N LEU A 189 11.66 10.93 -0.41
CA LEU A 189 11.24 10.24 -1.63
C LEU A 189 12.34 10.34 -2.68
N TYR A 190 12.73 9.18 -3.23
CA TYR A 190 13.66 9.13 -4.35
C TYR A 190 13.47 7.86 -5.18
N CYS A 191 14.06 7.82 -6.37
CA CYS A 191 14.13 6.63 -7.19
C CYS A 191 15.29 5.75 -6.75
N GLY A 192 15.05 4.46 -6.60
CA GLY A 192 16.09 3.53 -6.19
C GLY A 192 15.72 2.08 -6.46
N GLN A 193 16.73 1.22 -6.44
CA GLN A 193 16.54 -0.21 -6.68
C GLN A 193 15.67 -0.85 -5.60
N SER A 194 14.76 -1.72 -6.03
CA SER A 194 13.96 -2.55 -5.14
C SER A 194 14.79 -3.66 -4.49
N LEU A 195 14.50 -3.94 -3.23
CA LEU A 195 15.10 -5.08 -2.53
C LEU A 195 14.55 -6.43 -3.01
N LEU A 196 13.38 -6.45 -3.66
CA LEU A 196 12.85 -7.65 -4.29
C LEU A 196 13.42 -7.86 -5.70
N ASP A 197 13.48 -6.78 -6.48
CA ASP A 197 13.76 -6.85 -7.92
C ASP A 197 14.55 -5.62 -8.36
N GLY A 198 15.87 -5.75 -8.38
CA GLY A 198 16.80 -4.68 -8.76
C GLY A 198 16.87 -4.38 -10.26
N ARG A 199 16.08 -5.04 -11.12
CA ARG A 199 16.10 -4.83 -12.59
C ARG A 199 15.54 -3.48 -13.01
N ARG A 200 14.73 -2.85 -12.13
CA ARG A 200 14.17 -1.50 -12.29
C ARG A 200 14.02 -0.80 -10.97
N GLU A 201 13.86 0.49 -11.02
CA GLU A 201 13.66 1.29 -9.82
C GLU A 201 12.20 1.21 -9.30
N SER A 202 12.08 1.55 -8.05
CA SER A 202 10.81 1.83 -7.36
C SER A 202 10.87 3.25 -6.80
N THR A 203 9.74 3.85 -6.49
CA THR A 203 9.73 5.00 -5.59
C THR A 203 10.05 4.50 -4.20
N ILE A 204 11.17 4.95 -3.66
CA ILE A 204 11.63 4.63 -2.31
C ILE A 204 11.10 5.68 -1.35
N ILE A 205 10.60 5.20 -0.21
CA ILE A 205 10.15 5.99 0.92
C ILE A 205 11.08 5.66 2.08
N ASP A 206 12.00 6.58 2.37
CA ASP A 206 13.11 6.37 3.29
C ASP A 206 12.92 7.20 4.56
N TYR A 207 12.88 6.53 5.69
CA TYR A 207 12.72 7.13 7.01
C TYR A 207 14.05 7.31 7.75
N ALA A 208 15.15 6.81 7.21
CA ALA A 208 16.43 6.73 7.94
C ALA A 208 17.03 8.10 8.28
N LEU A 209 16.93 9.06 7.36
CA LEU A 209 17.58 10.37 7.46
C LEU A 209 16.53 11.49 7.24
N THR A 210 15.69 11.74 8.24
CA THR A 210 14.54 12.63 8.16
C THR A 210 14.53 13.76 9.17
N ASP A 211 15.56 13.84 9.99
CA ASP A 211 15.74 14.84 11.04
C ASP A 211 15.90 16.29 10.50
N ASP A 212 16.21 16.46 9.23
CA ASP A 212 16.27 17.74 8.51
C ASP A 212 14.93 18.16 7.86
N ILE A 213 13.89 17.32 7.89
CA ILE A 213 12.59 17.65 7.30
C ILE A 213 11.84 18.61 8.23
N GLU A 214 11.38 19.74 7.68
CA GLU A 214 10.60 20.72 8.43
C GLU A 214 9.47 20.06 9.24
N GLY A 215 9.40 20.32 10.54
CA GLY A 215 8.41 19.75 11.45
C GLY A 215 8.66 18.28 11.80
N TYR A 216 9.87 17.76 11.59
CA TYR A 216 10.32 16.52 12.23
C TYR A 216 10.28 16.67 13.75
N ARG A 217 9.82 15.63 14.43
CA ARG A 217 9.72 15.58 15.89
C ARG A 217 10.53 14.38 16.37
N GLU A 218 11.53 14.63 17.22
CA GLU A 218 12.35 13.54 17.75
C GLU A 218 11.47 12.42 18.32
N LYS A 219 10.41 12.78 19.04
CA LYS A 219 9.36 11.85 19.45
C LYS A 219 8.04 12.25 18.77
N PRO A 220 7.40 11.35 18.00
CA PRO A 220 7.68 9.91 17.84
C PRO A 220 8.49 9.56 16.57
N ASP A 221 8.89 10.53 15.71
CA ASP A 221 9.34 10.25 14.35
C ASP A 221 10.63 9.40 14.30
N PHE A 222 11.48 9.46 15.38
CA PHE A 222 12.68 8.62 15.50
C PHE A 222 12.40 7.13 15.35
N LEU A 223 11.17 6.67 15.69
CA LEU A 223 10.82 5.25 15.64
C LEU A 223 10.91 4.65 14.26
N ALA A 224 10.51 5.42 13.24
CA ALA A 224 10.60 4.95 11.86
C ALA A 224 12.02 5.06 11.31
N GLY A 225 12.85 5.94 11.89
CA GLY A 225 14.20 6.25 11.43
C GLY A 225 15.25 5.20 11.80
N ARG A 226 16.50 5.49 11.40
CA ARG A 226 17.68 4.62 11.59
C ARG A 226 18.01 4.30 13.07
N ARG A 227 17.55 5.15 14.00
CA ARG A 227 17.72 4.93 15.45
C ARG A 227 16.58 4.12 16.06
N GLY A 228 15.57 3.82 15.27
CA GLY A 228 14.42 3.00 15.65
C GLY A 228 14.32 1.74 14.81
N LEU A 229 13.26 1.63 14.01
CA LEU A 229 12.95 0.46 13.22
C LEU A 229 13.65 0.43 11.84
N ASP A 230 14.35 1.49 11.47
CA ASP A 230 15.02 1.64 10.17
C ASP A 230 14.09 1.26 9.00
N VAL A 231 12.93 1.93 8.98
CA VAL A 231 11.88 1.60 8.01
C VAL A 231 12.25 2.12 6.64
N ARG A 232 12.06 1.28 5.65
CA ARG A 232 12.12 1.60 4.24
C ARG A 232 10.92 1.00 3.54
N ASP A 233 10.17 1.82 2.84
CA ASP A 233 9.09 1.35 1.96
C ASP A 233 9.51 1.50 0.50
N GLU A 234 8.93 0.65 -0.33
CA GLU A 234 9.05 0.72 -1.78
C GLU A 234 7.66 0.64 -2.39
N ILE A 235 7.36 1.49 -3.37
CA ILE A 235 6.09 1.44 -4.08
C ILE A 235 6.28 1.35 -5.59
N ARG A 236 5.41 0.58 -6.25
CA ARG A 236 5.23 0.52 -7.70
C ARG A 236 3.76 0.72 -8.05
N MET A 237 3.51 1.35 -9.18
CA MET A 237 2.17 1.70 -9.60
C MET A 237 1.48 0.52 -10.27
N ILE A 238 0.28 0.17 -9.80
CA ILE A 238 -0.62 -0.76 -10.48
C ILE A 238 -1.34 -0.03 -11.63
N ARG A 239 -1.87 1.14 -11.33
CA ARG A 239 -2.52 2.07 -12.25
C ARG A 239 -2.57 3.46 -11.63
N PRO A 240 -2.92 4.51 -12.37
CA PRO A 240 -3.05 5.85 -11.81
C PRO A 240 -3.89 5.87 -10.53
N GLY A 241 -3.35 6.51 -9.50
CA GLY A 241 -3.99 6.59 -8.18
C GLY A 241 -3.94 5.30 -7.35
N PHE A 242 -3.28 4.23 -7.81
CA PHE A 242 -3.21 2.97 -7.09
C PHE A 242 -1.80 2.36 -7.12
N TYR A 243 -1.19 2.20 -5.96
CA TYR A 243 0.16 1.67 -5.79
C TYR A 243 0.15 0.45 -4.88
N LEU A 244 0.99 -0.53 -5.20
CA LEU A 244 1.36 -1.64 -4.32
C LEU A 244 2.68 -1.29 -3.65
N GLY A 245 2.70 -1.38 -2.33
CA GLY A 245 3.86 -1.10 -1.51
C GLY A 245 4.37 -2.32 -0.77
N ARG A 246 5.64 -2.28 -0.43
CA ARG A 246 6.36 -3.25 0.37
C ARG A 246 7.11 -2.51 1.47
N ALA A 247 6.91 -2.93 2.71
CA ALA A 247 7.59 -2.34 3.86
C ALA A 247 8.71 -3.27 4.36
N TYR A 248 9.84 -2.66 4.68
CA TYR A 248 11.02 -3.33 5.20
C TYR A 248 11.44 -2.67 6.52
N MET A 249 11.98 -3.45 7.44
CA MET A 249 12.66 -3.00 8.64
C MET A 249 14.05 -3.64 8.66
N HIS A 250 15.08 -2.84 8.85
CA HIS A 250 16.48 -3.32 8.78
C HIS A 250 16.73 -4.19 7.52
N ARG A 251 16.15 -3.80 6.36
CA ARG A 251 16.18 -4.52 5.07
C ARG A 251 15.43 -5.87 5.04
N GLY A 252 14.85 -6.32 6.16
CA GLY A 252 13.96 -7.48 6.20
C GLY A 252 12.55 -7.10 5.73
N PHE A 253 11.97 -7.88 4.81
CA PHE A 253 10.59 -7.67 4.36
C PHE A 253 9.60 -7.98 5.49
N ILE A 254 8.64 -7.10 5.72
CA ILE A 254 7.66 -7.22 6.81
C ILE A 254 6.24 -7.43 6.29
N LEU A 255 5.76 -6.52 5.43
CA LEU A 255 4.38 -6.52 4.98
C LEU A 255 4.22 -5.86 3.61
N ASN A 256 3.06 -6.10 3.00
CA ASN A 256 2.60 -5.34 1.86
C ASN A 256 1.59 -4.27 2.31
N PHE A 257 1.48 -3.21 1.52
CA PHE A 257 0.44 -2.22 1.70
C PHE A 257 -0.05 -1.69 0.35
N THR A 258 -1.21 -1.07 0.37
CA THR A 258 -1.73 -0.35 -0.79
C THR A 258 -1.87 1.13 -0.47
N LEU A 259 -1.74 1.95 -1.52
CA LEU A 259 -2.04 3.37 -1.48
C LEU A 259 -3.04 3.64 -2.59
N TYR A 260 -4.19 4.22 -2.24
CA TYR A 260 -5.26 4.48 -3.17
C TYR A 260 -5.81 5.91 -3.04
N ASN A 261 -6.00 6.56 -4.18
CA ASN A 261 -6.70 7.83 -4.31
C ASN A 261 -7.76 7.67 -5.40
N ALA A 262 -9.03 7.69 -4.97
CA ALA A 262 -10.18 7.43 -5.84
C ALA A 262 -10.35 8.51 -6.92
N GLU A 263 -10.02 9.77 -6.64
CA GLU A 263 -10.15 10.88 -7.58
C GLU A 263 -9.16 10.75 -8.73
N ILE A 264 -7.88 10.47 -8.41
CA ILE A 264 -6.85 10.21 -9.43
C ILE A 264 -7.23 8.97 -10.26
N ALA A 265 -7.66 7.90 -9.61
CA ALA A 265 -8.04 6.66 -10.27
C ALA A 265 -9.23 6.87 -11.24
N LYS A 266 -10.21 7.69 -10.85
CA LYS A 266 -11.37 8.04 -11.67
C LYS A 266 -10.98 8.93 -12.85
N ARG A 267 -10.12 9.93 -12.62
CA ARG A 267 -9.68 10.89 -13.63
C ARG A 267 -8.80 10.25 -14.70
N ASP A 268 -7.77 9.52 -14.29
CA ASP A 268 -6.68 9.06 -15.17
C ASP A 268 -6.81 7.58 -15.57
N GLY A 269 -7.55 6.79 -14.79
CA GLY A 269 -7.72 5.35 -15.01
C GLY A 269 -8.26 4.97 -16.39
N PRO A 270 -9.29 5.64 -16.93
CA PRO A 270 -9.82 5.31 -18.27
C PRO A 270 -8.82 5.52 -19.41
N ALA A 271 -7.97 6.54 -19.33
CA ALA A 271 -6.91 6.79 -20.31
C ALA A 271 -5.82 5.71 -20.22
N PHE A 272 -5.42 5.36 -19.01
CA PHE A 272 -4.47 4.28 -18.74
C PHE A 272 -4.98 2.93 -19.26
N ALA A 273 -6.22 2.56 -18.99
CA ALA A 273 -6.79 1.29 -19.45
C ALA A 273 -6.73 1.12 -20.97
N ARG A 274 -6.83 2.23 -21.73
CA ARG A 274 -6.77 2.22 -23.19
C ARG A 274 -5.35 2.23 -23.76
N SER A 275 -4.45 2.95 -23.13
CA SER A 275 -3.11 3.24 -23.71
C SER A 275 -1.95 2.57 -22.98
N GLY A 276 -2.12 2.25 -21.71
CA GLY A 276 -1.04 1.82 -20.80
C GLY A 276 0.01 2.90 -20.52
N LYS A 277 -0.16 4.08 -21.09
CA LYS A 277 0.86 5.16 -20.98
C LYS A 277 0.71 5.90 -19.66
N VAL A 278 1.82 6.05 -18.97
CA VAL A 278 1.97 6.89 -17.78
C VAL A 278 3.31 7.61 -17.84
N ALA A 279 3.44 8.69 -17.07
CA ALA A 279 4.75 9.27 -16.81
C ALA A 279 5.53 8.32 -15.90
N GLU A 280 6.83 8.19 -16.14
CA GLU A 280 7.76 7.44 -15.30
C GLU A 280 8.79 8.41 -14.74
N ASP A 281 8.74 8.60 -13.41
CA ASP A 281 9.72 9.46 -12.73
C ASP A 281 11.01 8.70 -12.39
N CYS A 282 10.94 7.35 -12.39
CA CYS A 282 12.05 6.46 -12.08
C CYS A 282 12.38 5.58 -13.29
N TRP A 283 13.57 5.00 -13.30
CA TRP A 283 13.97 4.10 -14.38
C TRP A 283 13.10 2.85 -14.40
N ALA A 284 12.42 2.64 -15.53
CA ALA A 284 11.46 1.54 -15.71
C ALA A 284 12.12 0.20 -16.13
N GLY A 285 13.44 0.13 -16.21
CA GLY A 285 14.17 -1.11 -16.56
C GLY A 285 14.23 -1.41 -18.05
N THR A 286 13.71 -0.54 -18.91
CA THR A 286 13.87 -0.69 -20.37
C THR A 286 15.29 -0.35 -20.77
N GLN A 287 16.13 -1.34 -20.91
CA GLN A 287 17.39 -1.15 -21.59
C GLN A 287 17.09 -0.91 -23.08
N ARG A 288 17.51 0.23 -23.62
CA ARG A 288 17.73 0.32 -25.06
C ARG A 288 18.89 -0.61 -25.36
N VAL A 289 18.62 -1.74 -25.98
CA VAL A 289 19.67 -2.52 -26.62
C VAL A 289 20.25 -1.57 -27.69
N ALA A 290 21.42 -1.03 -27.42
CA ALA A 290 22.18 -0.40 -28.47
C ALA A 290 22.39 -1.49 -29.52
N ASN A 291 21.91 -1.25 -30.74
CA ASN A 291 22.24 -2.13 -31.87
C ASN A 291 23.76 -2.16 -31.92
N LEU A 292 24.34 -3.27 -31.48
CA LEU A 292 25.75 -3.52 -31.71
C LEU A 292 25.88 -3.63 -33.22
N PRO A 293 26.79 -2.89 -33.88
CA PRO A 293 27.05 -3.09 -35.29
C PRO A 293 27.53 -4.52 -35.47
N ASP A 294 26.97 -5.21 -36.49
CA ASP A 294 27.35 -6.55 -36.92
C ASP A 294 28.83 -6.58 -37.30
#